data_a9dc3b916def0022b42e40c187836154
#
_entry.id   a9dc3b916def0022b42e40c187836154
#
_cell.length_a   1.000
_cell.length_b   1.000
_cell.length_c   1.000
_cell.angle_alpha   90.00
_cell.angle_beta   90.00
_cell.angle_gamma   90.00
#
_symmetry.space_group_name_H-M   'P 1'
#
loop_
_entity.id
_entity.type
_entity.pdbx_description
1 polymer ?
#
loop_
_entity_poly.entity_id
_entity_poly.type
_entity_poly.pdbx_seq_one_letter_code
_entity_poly.pdbx_strand_id
1 'polypeptide(L)'
;MHLRLVPILAAALVGTVAHAQQAAPPSEADMLYEHALQSISEGRKNDAYAALQRVINMAPTHAGAWLELALLQCSLGNQAEAERLFLEIEQKFDPPPGIVQLIANTRTSGCSGAPVFSQASVTVARGIDQNVNQGSTRELDVALDLSPEFRPQHDQYTMLSGEYLRELNANGTVGFAQFQSRHNDTLHQYDSAALFAGAESPWRLGDWNVRGSAMAGFITLGSKLYQRQYQLQARVGPPVPLPYSLQFHMLGGLTRASYATLQNFDATTSELRGMLSRRSGNTSTNASLGAQRDKAAGNRPGGDRQGWSASLQWRHRYSSGVTADLGYNLQAWKSSTSYAGEVIPQVRDQTTHILRATLIYPVTRGQNLVLEARQVINKENIPIFQYNNRQLQLSWQWQGL
;
A
#
# COMPACT_ATOMS: atom_id res chain seq x y z
N MET A 1 11.29 49.41 -12.95
CA MET A 1 11.37 48.92 -11.57
C MET A 1 12.09 47.59 -11.61
N HIS A 2 13.37 47.59 -11.21
CA HIS A 2 14.30 46.47 -11.45
C HIS A 2 14.14 45.38 -10.39
N LEU A 3 13.75 44.18 -10.81
CA LEU A 3 13.77 42.99 -9.96
C LEU A 3 15.20 42.43 -9.93
N ARG A 4 15.84 42.45 -8.77
CA ARG A 4 17.17 41.89 -8.55
C ARG A 4 17.05 40.35 -8.38
N LEU A 5 17.69 39.62 -9.28
CA LEU A 5 18.01 38.19 -9.12
C LEU A 5 19.04 38.03 -8.00
N VAL A 6 18.73 37.19 -7.02
CA VAL A 6 19.66 36.76 -5.98
C VAL A 6 20.29 35.41 -6.47
N PRO A 7 21.65 35.36 -6.56
CA PRO A 7 22.30 34.10 -6.91
C PRO A 7 22.35 33.18 -5.69
N ILE A 8 21.86 31.94 -5.85
CA ILE A 8 22.04 30.88 -4.86
C ILE A 8 23.49 30.38 -4.96
N LEU A 9 24.24 30.61 -3.90
CA LEU A 9 25.62 30.17 -3.70
C LEU A 9 25.62 28.63 -3.51
N ALA A 10 26.18 27.90 -4.48
CA ALA A 10 26.53 26.49 -4.31
C ALA A 10 27.80 26.40 -3.47
N ALA A 11 27.67 26.09 -2.20
CA ALA A 11 28.81 25.74 -1.34
C ALA A 11 29.24 24.29 -1.65
N ALA A 12 30.35 24.13 -2.36
CA ALA A 12 31.04 22.87 -2.52
C ALA A 12 31.68 22.47 -1.18
N LEU A 13 31.06 21.56 -0.44
CA LEU A 13 31.68 20.87 0.68
C LEU A 13 32.57 19.73 0.13
N VAL A 14 33.88 19.99 0.09
CA VAL A 14 34.91 18.96 -0.03
C VAL A 14 34.94 18.20 1.29
N GLY A 15 34.14 17.14 1.40
CA GLY A 15 34.18 16.18 2.50
C GLY A 15 35.29 15.18 2.27
N THR A 16 36.21 15.10 3.21
CA THR A 16 37.23 14.04 3.35
C THR A 16 36.58 12.67 3.15
N VAL A 17 37.14 11.89 2.20
CA VAL A 17 36.79 10.50 1.95
C VAL A 17 37.21 9.70 3.19
N ALA A 18 36.30 9.56 4.16
CA ALA A 18 36.39 8.50 5.14
C ALA A 18 36.25 7.18 4.37
N HIS A 19 37.27 6.34 4.43
CA HIS A 19 37.20 4.97 3.94
C HIS A 19 36.11 4.25 4.72
N ALA A 20 34.88 4.25 4.17
CA ALA A 20 33.87 3.32 4.62
C ALA A 20 34.44 1.93 4.31
N GLN A 21 34.74 1.16 5.36
CA GLN A 21 34.97 -0.28 5.22
C GLN A 21 33.80 -0.82 4.39
N GLN A 22 34.10 -1.26 3.18
CA GLN A 22 33.15 -1.99 2.35
C GLN A 22 32.71 -3.20 3.18
N ALA A 23 31.45 -3.15 3.66
CA ALA A 23 30.84 -4.32 4.25
C ALA A 23 30.97 -5.44 3.21
N ALA A 24 31.52 -6.58 3.62
CA ALA A 24 31.60 -7.75 2.77
C ALA A 24 30.22 -8.02 2.15
N PRO A 25 30.12 -8.46 0.90
CA PRO A 25 28.83 -8.78 0.30
C PRO A 25 28.10 -9.79 1.21
N PRO A 26 26.78 -9.64 1.41
CA PRO A 26 26.04 -10.55 2.27
C PRO A 26 26.27 -11.99 1.84
N SER A 27 26.53 -12.86 2.80
CA SER A 27 26.74 -14.29 2.52
C SER A 27 25.45 -14.89 1.93
N GLU A 28 25.58 -16.02 1.24
CA GLU A 28 24.41 -16.75 0.74
C GLU A 28 23.43 -17.09 1.88
N ALA A 29 23.94 -17.38 3.07
CA ALA A 29 23.14 -17.62 4.27
C ALA A 29 22.37 -16.37 4.71
N ASP A 30 22.98 -15.17 4.65
CA ASP A 30 22.31 -13.92 4.99
C ASP A 30 21.19 -13.60 3.99
N MET A 31 21.42 -13.80 2.71
CA MET A 31 20.40 -13.61 1.68
C MET A 31 19.22 -14.57 1.86
N LEU A 32 19.50 -15.82 2.20
CA LEU A 32 18.47 -16.83 2.45
C LEU A 32 17.71 -16.55 3.75
N TYR A 33 18.38 -16.01 4.76
CA TYR A 33 17.76 -15.57 6.01
C TYR A 33 16.79 -14.39 5.77
N GLU A 34 17.21 -13.38 5.03
CA GLU A 34 16.33 -12.26 4.63
C GLU A 34 15.11 -12.76 3.84
N HIS A 35 15.29 -13.73 2.95
CA HIS A 35 14.18 -14.37 2.24
C HIS A 35 13.24 -15.12 3.19
N ALA A 36 13.78 -15.76 4.23
CA ALA A 36 12.98 -16.43 5.25
C ALA A 36 12.14 -15.43 6.06
N LEU A 37 12.75 -14.31 6.51
CA LEU A 37 12.05 -13.23 7.23
C LEU A 37 10.94 -12.62 6.37
N GLN A 38 11.21 -12.42 5.07
CA GLN A 38 10.19 -11.99 4.14
C GLN A 38 9.03 -13.00 4.04
N SER A 39 9.35 -14.30 3.96
CA SER A 39 8.34 -15.37 3.91
C SER A 39 7.49 -15.40 5.19
N ILE A 40 8.10 -15.14 6.37
CA ILE A 40 7.36 -14.98 7.64
C ILE A 40 6.42 -13.79 7.56
N SER A 41 6.92 -12.63 7.14
CA SER A 41 6.10 -11.40 7.04
C SER A 41 4.94 -11.51 6.03
N GLU A 42 5.08 -12.39 5.05
CA GLU A 42 4.06 -12.71 4.06
C GLU A 42 3.12 -13.85 4.49
N GLY A 43 3.32 -14.43 5.70
CA GLY A 43 2.55 -15.55 6.21
C GLY A 43 2.85 -16.89 5.53
N ARG A 44 3.92 -16.97 4.73
CA ARG A 44 4.35 -18.21 4.02
C ARG A 44 5.21 -19.08 4.94
N LYS A 45 4.58 -19.61 5.99
CA LYS A 45 5.27 -20.31 7.08
C LYS A 45 6.09 -21.52 6.62
N ASN A 46 5.58 -22.29 5.65
CA ASN A 46 6.30 -23.47 5.12
C ASN A 46 7.56 -23.08 4.33
N ASP A 47 7.50 -21.99 3.56
CA ASP A 47 8.66 -21.49 2.80
C ASP A 47 9.71 -20.92 3.75
N ALA A 48 9.26 -20.19 4.77
CA ALA A 48 10.11 -19.70 5.85
C ALA A 48 10.82 -20.85 6.58
N TYR A 49 10.10 -21.92 6.92
CA TYR A 49 10.66 -23.11 7.53
C TYR A 49 11.77 -23.73 6.68
N ALA A 50 11.49 -23.96 5.40
CA ALA A 50 12.48 -24.55 4.50
C ALA A 50 13.71 -23.66 4.31
N ALA A 51 13.53 -22.33 4.22
CA ALA A 51 14.60 -21.38 4.11
C ALA A 51 15.46 -21.32 5.38
N LEU A 52 14.82 -21.22 6.57
CA LEU A 52 15.53 -21.20 7.86
C LEU A 52 16.33 -22.49 8.10
N GLN A 53 15.78 -23.65 7.76
CA GLN A 53 16.53 -24.90 7.84
C GLN A 53 17.78 -24.90 6.96
N ARG A 54 17.69 -24.38 5.73
CA ARG A 54 18.85 -24.22 4.85
C ARG A 54 19.88 -23.27 5.43
N VAL A 55 19.44 -22.13 5.99
CA VAL A 55 20.36 -21.20 6.68
C VAL A 55 21.11 -21.88 7.81
N ILE A 56 20.43 -22.64 8.66
CA ILE A 56 21.03 -23.37 9.78
C ILE A 56 22.02 -24.43 9.29
N ASN A 57 21.72 -25.13 8.19
CA ASN A 57 22.62 -26.11 7.59
C ASN A 57 23.89 -25.48 6.98
N MET A 58 23.77 -24.28 6.38
CA MET A 58 24.88 -23.56 5.78
C MET A 58 25.72 -22.78 6.82
N ALA A 59 25.04 -22.20 7.80
CA ALA A 59 25.63 -21.39 8.87
C ALA A 59 25.07 -21.81 10.23
N PRO A 60 25.56 -22.90 10.86
CA PRO A 60 25.04 -23.42 12.12
C PRO A 60 25.15 -22.44 13.31
N THR A 61 25.99 -21.41 13.17
CA THR A 61 26.20 -20.35 14.16
C THR A 61 25.27 -19.15 13.98
N HIS A 62 24.33 -19.20 13.03
CA HIS A 62 23.41 -18.10 12.76
C HIS A 62 22.25 -18.08 13.79
N ALA A 63 22.50 -17.51 14.98
CA ALA A 63 21.58 -17.49 16.12
C ALA A 63 20.16 -16.99 15.76
N GLY A 64 20.06 -15.96 14.87
CA GLY A 64 18.78 -15.43 14.40
C GLY A 64 17.94 -16.47 13.68
N ALA A 65 18.56 -17.32 12.84
CA ALA A 65 17.82 -18.36 12.12
C ALA A 65 17.27 -19.45 13.06
N TRP A 66 18.02 -19.79 14.10
CA TRP A 66 17.56 -20.73 15.13
C TRP A 66 16.37 -20.17 15.90
N LEU A 67 16.43 -18.88 16.31
CA LEU A 67 15.34 -18.24 17.04
C LEU A 67 14.06 -18.13 16.18
N GLU A 68 14.20 -17.66 14.95
CA GLU A 68 13.06 -17.55 14.03
C GLU A 68 12.44 -18.92 13.73
N LEU A 69 13.26 -19.97 13.58
CA LEU A 69 12.76 -21.34 13.41
C LEU A 69 11.98 -21.83 14.62
N ALA A 70 12.50 -21.56 15.84
CA ALA A 70 11.81 -21.95 17.08
C ALA A 70 10.46 -21.24 17.24
N LEU A 71 10.42 -19.92 16.99
CA LEU A 71 9.18 -19.13 17.02
C LEU A 71 8.19 -19.58 15.93
N LEU A 72 8.71 -19.92 14.75
CA LEU A 72 7.89 -20.42 13.65
C LEU A 72 7.27 -21.78 13.99
N GLN A 73 8.02 -22.72 14.57
CA GLN A 73 7.52 -24.02 15.04
C GLN A 73 6.45 -23.84 16.12
N CYS A 74 6.67 -22.88 17.02
CA CYS A 74 5.69 -22.49 18.00
C CYS A 74 4.39 -22.00 17.35
N SER A 75 4.49 -21.15 16.36
CA SER A 75 3.34 -20.61 15.60
C SER A 75 2.59 -21.66 14.77
N LEU A 76 3.25 -22.78 14.47
CA LEU A 76 2.66 -23.94 13.77
C LEU A 76 2.03 -24.96 14.76
N GLY A 77 2.11 -24.71 16.05
CA GLY A 77 1.61 -25.59 17.09
C GLY A 77 2.55 -26.76 17.44
N ASN A 78 3.76 -26.78 16.87
CA ASN A 78 4.77 -27.82 17.12
C ASN A 78 5.58 -27.51 18.40
N GLN A 79 4.91 -27.49 19.54
CA GLN A 79 5.48 -27.08 20.83
C GLN A 79 6.73 -27.87 21.21
N ALA A 80 6.73 -29.18 21.00
CA ALA A 80 7.86 -30.05 21.34
C ALA A 80 9.12 -29.69 20.54
N GLU A 81 8.98 -29.39 19.26
CA GLU A 81 10.10 -28.97 18.40
C GLU A 81 10.55 -27.54 18.71
N ALA A 82 9.63 -26.63 18.99
CA ALA A 82 9.96 -25.29 19.44
C ALA A 82 10.79 -25.31 20.73
N GLU A 83 10.39 -26.13 21.72
CA GLU A 83 11.12 -26.27 22.98
C GLU A 83 12.52 -26.87 22.78
N ARG A 84 12.66 -27.88 21.92
CA ARG A 84 13.96 -28.42 21.56
C ARG A 84 14.89 -27.35 20.98
N LEU A 85 14.37 -26.51 20.10
CA LEU A 85 15.13 -25.42 19.48
C LEU A 85 15.46 -24.32 20.49
N PHE A 86 14.57 -23.97 21.44
CA PHE A 86 14.85 -23.01 22.50
C PHE A 86 15.98 -23.49 23.41
N LEU A 87 15.98 -24.78 23.79
CA LEU A 87 17.06 -25.37 24.57
C LEU A 87 18.40 -25.32 23.83
N GLU A 88 18.41 -25.59 22.53
CA GLU A 88 19.62 -25.46 21.71
C GLU A 88 20.14 -24.02 21.65
N ILE A 89 19.22 -23.03 21.53
CA ILE A 89 19.60 -21.61 21.53
C ILE A 89 20.26 -21.22 22.85
N GLU A 90 19.67 -21.61 23.99
CA GLU A 90 20.20 -21.29 25.32
C GLU A 90 21.55 -21.96 25.58
N GLN A 91 21.78 -23.17 25.05
CA GLN A 91 23.02 -23.92 25.25
C GLN A 91 24.15 -23.48 24.32
N LYS A 92 23.84 -23.08 23.07
CA LYS A 92 24.86 -22.83 22.03
C LYS A 92 25.23 -21.37 21.85
N PHE A 93 24.34 -20.45 22.15
CA PHE A 93 24.48 -19.06 21.67
C PHE A 93 24.60 -18.01 22.79
N ASP A 94 24.49 -18.39 24.09
CA ASP A 94 24.51 -17.46 25.22
C ASP A 94 23.65 -16.21 24.94
N PRO A 95 22.31 -16.35 24.76
CA PRO A 95 21.48 -15.30 24.23
C PRO A 95 21.37 -14.12 25.20
N PRO A 96 21.33 -12.87 24.68
CA PRO A 96 21.18 -11.69 25.51
C PRO A 96 19.86 -11.70 26.31
N PRO A 97 19.78 -10.99 27.46
CA PRO A 97 18.65 -11.05 28.40
C PRO A 97 17.27 -10.85 27.76
N GLY A 98 17.17 -10.00 26.72
CA GLY A 98 15.92 -9.78 25.99
C GLY A 98 15.44 -11.02 25.22
N ILE A 99 16.36 -11.82 24.68
CA ILE A 99 16.04 -13.08 23.99
C ILE A 99 15.65 -14.16 25.01
N VAL A 100 16.38 -14.24 26.13
CA VAL A 100 16.01 -15.16 27.23
C VAL A 100 14.60 -14.87 27.73
N GLN A 101 14.25 -13.60 27.90
CA GLN A 101 12.92 -13.20 28.33
C GLN A 101 11.85 -13.52 27.26
N LEU A 102 12.15 -13.35 25.99
CA LEU A 102 11.24 -13.72 24.89
C LEU A 102 10.98 -15.23 24.91
N ILE A 103 12.02 -16.06 25.06
CA ILE A 103 11.89 -17.52 25.17
C ILE A 103 11.05 -17.90 26.38
N ALA A 104 11.32 -17.31 27.55
CA ALA A 104 10.59 -17.58 28.78
C ALA A 104 9.09 -17.20 28.65
N ASN A 105 8.79 -16.06 28.06
CA ASN A 105 7.42 -15.63 27.80
C ASN A 105 6.70 -16.59 26.84
N THR A 106 7.39 -17.04 25.79
CA THR A 106 6.85 -18.00 24.80
C THR A 106 6.56 -19.37 25.45
N ARG A 107 7.42 -19.84 26.34
CA ARG A 107 7.19 -21.06 27.13
C ARG A 107 5.98 -20.91 28.05
N THR A 108 5.87 -19.80 28.78
CA THR A 108 4.77 -19.53 29.69
C THR A 108 3.42 -19.49 28.97
N SER A 109 3.38 -18.98 27.76
CA SER A 109 2.19 -18.95 26.91
C SER A 109 1.88 -20.30 26.26
N GLY A 110 2.77 -21.29 26.37
CA GLY A 110 2.58 -22.68 25.89
C GLY A 110 2.44 -22.75 24.37
N CYS A 111 3.14 -21.94 23.60
CA CYS A 111 2.97 -21.77 22.15
C CYS A 111 1.53 -21.43 21.68
N SER A 112 0.55 -21.59 22.57
CA SER A 112 -0.83 -21.16 22.33
C SER A 112 -0.96 -19.63 22.27
N GLY A 113 0.06 -18.94 22.74
CA GLY A 113 0.24 -17.51 22.70
C GLY A 113 1.43 -17.09 21.85
N ALA A 114 1.86 -17.90 20.85
CA ALA A 114 2.69 -17.35 19.79
C ALA A 114 1.99 -16.08 19.30
N PRO A 115 2.66 -14.91 19.32
CA PRO A 115 1.97 -13.66 19.08
C PRO A 115 1.27 -13.77 17.73
N VAL A 116 -0.06 -13.89 17.79
CA VAL A 116 -0.90 -13.75 16.61
C VAL A 116 -0.52 -12.39 16.05
N PHE A 117 0.07 -12.36 14.87
CA PHE A 117 0.42 -11.09 14.25
C PHE A 117 -0.81 -10.19 14.29
N SER A 118 -0.68 -9.10 15.02
CA SER A 118 -1.67 -8.04 15.00
C SER A 118 -0.96 -6.70 14.89
N GLN A 119 -1.49 -5.84 14.09
CA GLN A 119 -0.97 -4.50 13.88
C GLN A 119 -2.14 -3.54 13.81
N ALA A 120 -2.04 -2.46 14.55
CA ALA A 120 -2.97 -1.35 14.48
C ALA A 120 -2.21 -0.07 14.12
N SER A 121 -2.80 0.77 13.29
CA SER A 121 -2.30 2.11 13.04
C SER A 121 -3.43 3.12 13.07
N VAL A 122 -3.13 4.31 13.57
CA VAL A 122 -4.03 5.45 13.56
C VAL A 122 -3.28 6.65 13.02
N THR A 123 -3.91 7.41 12.15
CA THR A 123 -3.36 8.61 11.56
C THR A 123 -4.35 9.75 11.72
N VAL A 124 -3.89 10.87 12.26
CA VAL A 124 -4.61 12.13 12.30
C VAL A 124 -3.89 13.11 11.40
N ALA A 125 -4.61 13.76 10.51
CA ALA A 125 -4.02 14.65 9.54
C ALA A 125 -4.77 15.96 9.42
N ARG A 126 -4.04 17.00 9.06
CA ARG A 126 -4.54 18.29 8.64
C ARG A 126 -3.99 18.60 7.25
N GLY A 127 -4.86 19.03 6.34
CA GLY A 127 -4.46 19.29 4.96
C GLY A 127 -5.21 20.43 4.30
N ILE A 128 -4.71 20.82 3.15
CA ILE A 128 -5.33 21.78 2.23
C ILE A 128 -5.56 21.08 0.89
N ASP A 129 -6.68 21.38 0.28
CA ASP A 129 -7.11 20.80 -1.00
C ASP A 129 -7.59 21.93 -1.91
N GLN A 130 -6.96 22.08 -3.07
CA GLN A 130 -7.25 23.18 -3.99
C GLN A 130 -8.48 22.94 -4.87
N ASN A 131 -9.00 21.70 -4.91
CA ASN A 131 -10.15 21.35 -5.75
C ASN A 131 -10.90 20.15 -5.14
N VAL A 132 -11.59 20.41 -4.02
CA VAL A 132 -12.32 19.41 -3.23
C VAL A 132 -13.43 18.74 -4.05
N ASN A 133 -14.11 19.51 -4.89
CA ASN A 133 -15.24 19.08 -5.70
C ASN A 133 -14.85 18.50 -7.08
N GLN A 134 -13.53 18.44 -7.39
CA GLN A 134 -13.01 18.05 -8.71
C GLN A 134 -13.61 18.89 -9.85
N GLY A 135 -13.88 20.18 -9.58
CA GLY A 135 -14.43 21.11 -10.53
C GLY A 135 -13.49 21.34 -11.72
N SER A 136 -14.04 21.64 -12.89
CA SER A 136 -13.30 21.83 -14.12
C SER A 136 -12.28 22.97 -13.99
N THR A 137 -11.03 22.69 -14.36
CA THR A 137 -9.96 23.70 -14.40
C THR A 137 -9.74 24.26 -15.82
N ARG A 138 -10.55 23.85 -16.81
CA ARG A 138 -10.47 24.36 -18.15
C ARG A 138 -11.36 25.59 -18.31
N GLU A 139 -10.83 26.65 -18.88
CA GLU A 139 -11.64 27.76 -19.36
C GLU A 139 -12.49 27.24 -20.54
N LEU A 140 -13.78 27.35 -20.41
CA LEU A 140 -14.71 27.03 -21.49
C LEU A 140 -14.89 28.31 -22.32
N ASP A 141 -14.60 28.25 -23.61
CA ASP A 141 -14.73 29.33 -24.58
C ASP A 141 -16.18 29.79 -24.82
N VAL A 142 -17.12 29.33 -24.06
CA VAL A 142 -18.53 29.67 -24.20
C VAL A 142 -18.97 30.43 -22.95
N ALA A 143 -19.70 31.49 -23.16
CA ALA A 143 -20.40 32.31 -22.15
C ALA A 143 -21.44 31.54 -21.29
N LEU A 144 -21.27 30.26 -21.11
CA LEU A 144 -21.90 29.47 -20.07
C LEU A 144 -21.17 29.78 -18.77
N ASP A 145 -21.73 30.69 -18.01
CA ASP A 145 -21.33 30.93 -16.63
C ASP A 145 -21.53 29.60 -15.87
N LEU A 146 -20.46 28.77 -15.85
CA LEU A 146 -20.50 27.52 -15.11
C LEU A 146 -20.91 27.85 -13.68
N SER A 147 -22.00 27.26 -13.24
CA SER A 147 -22.42 27.33 -11.85
C SER A 147 -21.22 27.11 -10.92
N PRO A 148 -21.07 27.85 -9.83
CA PRO A 148 -19.91 27.78 -8.93
C PRO A 148 -19.56 26.35 -8.50
N GLU A 149 -20.53 25.45 -8.47
CA GLU A 149 -20.38 24.02 -8.14
C GLU A 149 -19.53 23.24 -9.14
N PHE A 150 -19.42 23.69 -10.41
CA PHE A 150 -18.58 23.05 -11.41
C PHE A 150 -17.18 23.67 -11.50
N ARG A 151 -16.90 24.76 -10.79
CA ARG A 151 -15.57 25.37 -10.70
C ARG A 151 -14.77 24.77 -9.55
N PRO A 152 -13.44 24.80 -9.58
CA PRO A 152 -12.60 24.33 -8.48
C PRO A 152 -12.92 25.07 -7.18
N GLN A 153 -13.23 24.32 -6.14
CA GLN A 153 -13.44 24.82 -4.79
C GLN A 153 -12.34 24.34 -3.87
N HIS A 154 -11.68 25.24 -3.17
CA HIS A 154 -10.63 24.92 -2.22
C HIS A 154 -11.18 24.87 -0.79
N ASP A 155 -10.62 23.97 0.01
CA ASP A 155 -10.92 23.92 1.44
C ASP A 155 -9.73 23.34 2.23
N GLN A 156 -9.77 23.50 3.52
CA GLN A 156 -8.93 22.76 4.46
C GLN A 156 -9.73 21.59 5.00
N TYR A 157 -9.03 20.57 5.46
CA TYR A 157 -9.68 19.40 6.02
C TYR A 157 -8.89 18.77 7.16
N THR A 158 -9.62 18.12 8.04
CA THR A 158 -9.08 17.16 9.01
C THR A 158 -9.40 15.75 8.55
N MET A 159 -8.43 14.85 8.65
CA MET A 159 -8.62 13.43 8.31
C MET A 159 -8.24 12.57 9.50
N LEU A 160 -9.05 11.58 9.79
CA LEU A 160 -8.77 10.50 10.70
C LEU A 160 -8.81 9.19 9.93
N SER A 161 -7.78 8.38 10.03
CA SER A 161 -7.76 7.04 9.45
C SER A 161 -7.18 6.02 10.41
N GLY A 162 -7.58 4.78 10.25
CA GLY A 162 -7.08 3.66 11.02
C GLY A 162 -7.06 2.39 10.20
N GLU A 163 -6.12 1.54 10.54
CA GLU A 163 -5.97 0.21 9.96
C GLU A 163 -5.74 -0.79 11.08
N TYR A 164 -6.39 -1.92 10.97
CA TYR A 164 -6.20 -3.07 11.84
C TYR A 164 -5.98 -4.32 11.00
N LEU A 165 -4.89 -5.02 11.28
CA LEU A 165 -4.52 -6.29 10.67
C LEU A 165 -4.41 -7.33 11.78
N ARG A 166 -4.93 -8.53 11.57
CA ARG A 166 -4.80 -9.63 12.50
C ARG A 166 -4.72 -10.97 11.77
N GLU A 167 -3.76 -11.79 12.17
CA GLU A 167 -3.73 -13.19 11.76
C GLU A 167 -4.92 -13.94 12.38
N LEU A 168 -5.71 -14.65 11.56
CA LEU A 168 -6.93 -15.32 11.97
C LEU A 168 -6.71 -16.81 12.25
N ASN A 169 -5.69 -17.41 11.62
CA ASN A 169 -5.38 -18.84 11.78
C ASN A 169 -3.90 -19.13 11.49
N ALA A 170 -3.46 -20.31 11.89
CA ALA A 170 -2.09 -20.79 11.71
C ALA A 170 -1.63 -20.89 10.24
N ASN A 171 -2.56 -20.89 9.28
CA ASN A 171 -2.22 -20.95 7.84
C ASN A 171 -1.78 -19.56 7.30
N GLY A 172 -1.75 -18.52 8.14
CA GLY A 172 -1.37 -17.16 7.75
C GLY A 172 -2.49 -16.38 7.05
N THR A 173 -3.76 -16.78 7.27
CA THR A 173 -4.90 -15.95 6.86
C THR A 173 -4.92 -14.70 7.72
N VAL A 174 -4.95 -13.52 7.09
CA VAL A 174 -4.97 -12.22 7.75
C VAL A 174 -6.32 -11.56 7.50
N GLY A 175 -7.02 -11.24 8.58
CA GLY A 175 -8.17 -10.33 8.53
C GLY A 175 -7.70 -8.89 8.61
N PHE A 176 -8.38 -8.00 7.92
CA PHE A 176 -8.09 -6.57 7.96
C PHE A 176 -9.36 -5.73 8.03
N ALA A 177 -9.23 -4.58 8.67
CA ALA A 177 -10.22 -3.51 8.65
C ALA A 177 -9.50 -2.19 8.47
N GLN A 178 -10.02 -1.34 7.58
CA GLN A 178 -9.50 0.00 7.30
C GLN A 178 -10.63 0.99 7.36
N PHE A 179 -10.38 2.09 8.02
CA PHE A 179 -11.34 3.17 8.08
C PHE A 179 -10.65 4.49 7.77
N GLN A 180 -11.36 5.40 7.11
CA GLN A 180 -10.93 6.75 6.86
C GLN A 180 -12.14 7.69 6.95
N SER A 181 -11.96 8.82 7.60
CA SER A 181 -12.95 9.91 7.63
C SER A 181 -12.24 11.22 7.31
N ARG A 182 -12.79 11.99 6.39
CA ARG A 182 -12.35 13.33 6.03
C ARG A 182 -13.49 14.31 6.28
N HIS A 183 -13.18 15.33 7.04
CA HIS A 183 -14.07 16.44 7.36
C HIS A 183 -13.47 17.74 6.82
N ASN A 184 -14.17 18.41 5.93
CA ASN A 184 -13.79 19.70 5.35
C ASN A 184 -14.29 20.83 6.26
N ASP A 185 -13.59 21.94 6.32
CA ASP A 185 -13.91 23.04 7.25
C ASP A 185 -15.18 23.79 6.87
N THR A 186 -15.45 23.94 5.57
CA THR A 186 -16.58 24.71 5.04
C THR A 186 -17.44 23.90 4.08
N LEU A 187 -16.86 23.05 3.27
CA LEU A 187 -17.54 22.32 2.20
C LEU A 187 -18.02 20.93 2.68
N HIS A 188 -18.87 20.91 3.72
CA HIS A 188 -19.33 19.69 4.38
C HIS A 188 -20.06 18.70 3.47
N GLN A 189 -20.62 19.17 2.33
CA GLN A 189 -21.24 18.30 1.32
C GLN A 189 -20.22 17.34 0.68
N TYR A 190 -18.92 17.60 0.81
CA TYR A 190 -17.81 16.73 0.35
C TYR A 190 -17.13 15.99 1.50
N ASP A 191 -17.67 16.06 2.72
CA ASP A 191 -17.21 15.22 3.81
C ASP A 191 -17.37 13.75 3.41
N SER A 192 -16.36 12.95 3.65
CA SER A 192 -16.40 11.55 3.25
C SER A 192 -15.91 10.63 4.36
N ALA A 193 -16.51 9.45 4.44
CA ALA A 193 -15.98 8.39 5.25
C ALA A 193 -16.00 7.07 4.46
N ALA A 194 -15.02 6.22 4.72
CA ALA A 194 -14.92 4.90 4.11
C ALA A 194 -14.56 3.86 5.18
N LEU A 195 -15.21 2.72 5.11
CA LEU A 195 -14.90 1.54 5.91
C LEU A 195 -14.74 0.35 4.96
N PHE A 196 -13.61 -0.33 5.05
CA PHE A 196 -13.33 -1.56 4.33
C PHE A 196 -12.97 -2.65 5.32
N ALA A 197 -13.46 -3.86 5.11
CA ALA A 197 -13.08 -5.01 5.88
C ALA A 197 -13.01 -6.25 5.00
N GLY A 198 -12.09 -7.16 5.32
CA GLY A 198 -11.87 -8.34 4.50
C GLY A 198 -10.89 -9.31 5.11
N ALA A 199 -10.53 -10.31 4.33
CA ALA A 199 -9.49 -11.25 4.68
C ALA A 199 -8.69 -11.65 3.43
N GLU A 200 -7.40 -11.91 3.63
CA GLU A 200 -6.48 -12.49 2.66
C GLU A 200 -5.94 -13.82 3.20
N SER A 201 -5.99 -14.87 2.38
CA SER A 201 -5.47 -16.19 2.73
C SER A 201 -4.40 -16.63 1.74
N PRO A 202 -3.24 -17.13 2.22
CA PRO A 202 -2.24 -17.73 1.38
C PRO A 202 -2.57 -19.20 1.09
N TRP A 203 -2.33 -19.61 -0.14
CA TRP A 203 -2.38 -21.00 -0.58
C TRP A 203 -1.13 -21.36 -1.38
N ARG A 204 -0.82 -22.64 -1.40
CA ARG A 204 0.26 -23.18 -2.21
C ARG A 204 -0.32 -24.17 -3.21
N LEU A 205 -0.07 -23.94 -4.50
CA LEU A 205 -0.43 -24.84 -5.60
C LEU A 205 0.85 -25.35 -6.26
N GLY A 206 1.36 -26.49 -5.77
CA GLY A 206 2.71 -26.96 -6.11
C GLY A 206 3.76 -25.93 -5.65
N ASP A 207 4.55 -25.45 -6.58
CA ASP A 207 5.59 -24.41 -6.30
C ASP A 207 5.08 -22.97 -6.45
N TRP A 208 3.81 -22.78 -6.82
CA TRP A 208 3.23 -21.45 -6.99
C TRP A 208 2.70 -20.90 -5.66
N ASN A 209 3.05 -19.66 -5.38
CA ASN A 209 2.49 -18.93 -4.25
C ASN A 209 1.22 -18.22 -4.70
N VAL A 210 0.10 -18.55 -4.08
CA VAL A 210 -1.20 -17.97 -4.40
C VAL A 210 -1.75 -17.29 -3.14
N ARG A 211 -2.29 -16.08 -3.28
CA ARG A 211 -3.05 -15.40 -2.23
C ARG A 211 -4.39 -14.99 -2.78
N GLY A 212 -5.46 -15.36 -2.09
CA GLY A 212 -6.79 -14.93 -2.40
C GLY A 212 -7.30 -13.98 -1.34
N SER A 213 -8.01 -12.94 -1.75
CA SER A 213 -8.62 -11.98 -0.82
C SER A 213 -10.05 -11.67 -1.19
N ALA A 214 -10.87 -11.41 -0.16
CA ALA A 214 -12.23 -10.92 -0.28
C ALA A 214 -12.40 -9.70 0.63
N MET A 215 -13.07 -8.66 0.13
CA MET A 215 -13.27 -7.41 0.84
C MET A 215 -14.67 -6.85 0.57
N ALA A 216 -15.27 -6.26 1.59
CA ALA A 216 -16.45 -5.42 1.49
C ALA A 216 -16.12 -3.99 1.95
N GLY A 217 -16.73 -3.00 1.32
CA GLY A 217 -16.50 -1.59 1.63
C GLY A 217 -17.79 -0.75 1.54
N PHE A 218 -17.83 0.28 2.37
CA PHE A 218 -18.89 1.27 2.41
C PHE A 218 -18.24 2.65 2.36
N ILE A 219 -18.75 3.50 1.48
CA ILE A 219 -18.28 4.87 1.32
C ILE A 219 -19.47 5.82 1.49
N THR A 220 -19.30 6.86 2.30
CA THR A 220 -20.27 7.94 2.48
C THR A 220 -19.74 9.23 1.86
N LEU A 221 -20.64 10.10 1.42
CA LEU A 221 -20.37 11.44 0.94
C LEU A 221 -21.45 12.38 1.48
N GLY A 222 -21.08 13.51 2.08
CA GLY A 222 -22.00 14.41 2.74
C GLY A 222 -22.85 13.71 3.81
N SER A 223 -22.23 12.82 4.59
CA SER A 223 -22.85 11.99 5.64
C SER A 223 -23.92 11.00 5.15
N LYS A 224 -24.06 10.79 3.84
CA LYS A 224 -24.99 9.82 3.26
C LYS A 224 -24.23 8.68 2.60
N LEU A 225 -24.81 7.46 2.66
CA LEU A 225 -24.22 6.33 1.94
C LEU A 225 -24.15 6.65 0.44
N TYR A 226 -22.93 6.64 -0.09
CA TYR A 226 -22.68 6.94 -1.50
C TYR A 226 -22.48 5.66 -2.31
N GLN A 227 -21.60 4.73 -1.82
CA GLN A 227 -21.21 3.54 -2.57
C GLN A 227 -21.02 2.34 -1.64
N ARG A 228 -21.39 1.15 -2.12
CA ARG A 228 -20.99 -0.16 -1.59
C ARG A 228 -20.06 -0.81 -2.57
N GLN A 229 -19.02 -1.48 -2.05
CA GLN A 229 -18.03 -2.15 -2.88
C GLN A 229 -17.77 -3.56 -2.35
N TYR A 230 -17.73 -4.53 -3.25
CA TYR A 230 -17.28 -5.89 -2.96
C TYR A 230 -16.16 -6.25 -3.91
N GLN A 231 -15.11 -6.85 -3.40
CA GLN A 231 -13.94 -7.16 -4.17
C GLN A 231 -13.46 -8.57 -3.88
N LEU A 232 -13.11 -9.29 -4.94
CA LEU A 232 -12.43 -10.59 -4.90
C LEU A 232 -11.15 -10.44 -5.71
N GLN A 233 -10.03 -10.90 -5.15
CA GLN A 233 -8.73 -10.86 -5.83
C GLN A 233 -7.97 -12.17 -5.61
N ALA A 234 -7.17 -12.53 -6.60
CA ALA A 234 -6.16 -13.55 -6.50
C ALA A 234 -4.83 -13.01 -6.96
N ARG A 235 -3.79 -13.18 -6.15
CA ARG A 235 -2.40 -12.83 -6.47
C ARG A 235 -1.58 -14.10 -6.58
N VAL A 236 -0.85 -14.24 -7.67
CA VAL A 236 -0.07 -15.42 -7.99
C VAL A 236 1.40 -15.02 -8.21
N GLY A 237 2.30 -15.66 -7.48
CA GLY A 237 3.75 -15.55 -7.67
C GLY A 237 4.31 -16.82 -8.28
N PRO A 238 4.89 -16.77 -9.49
CA PRO A 238 5.52 -17.93 -10.10
C PRO A 238 6.80 -18.34 -9.35
N PRO A 239 7.15 -19.63 -9.36
CA PRO A 239 8.35 -20.15 -8.67
C PRO A 239 9.63 -19.88 -9.47
N VAL A 240 9.69 -18.79 -10.21
CA VAL A 240 10.83 -18.46 -11.08
C VAL A 240 11.71 -17.44 -10.37
N PRO A 241 12.96 -17.80 -10.00
CA PRO A 241 13.91 -16.83 -9.44
C PRO A 241 14.28 -15.81 -10.53
N LEU A 242 14.01 -14.54 -10.26
CA LEU A 242 14.39 -13.44 -11.13
C LEU A 242 15.75 -12.86 -10.69
N PRO A 243 16.59 -12.38 -11.62
CA PRO A 243 17.86 -11.74 -11.30
C PRO A 243 17.64 -10.45 -10.48
N TYR A 244 18.68 -9.99 -9.79
CA TYR A 244 18.70 -8.72 -9.05
C TYR A 244 17.67 -8.60 -7.93
N SER A 245 17.28 -9.71 -7.29
CA SER A 245 16.24 -9.76 -6.23
C SER A 245 14.88 -9.20 -6.67
N LEU A 246 14.58 -9.33 -7.97
CA LEU A 246 13.28 -8.97 -8.51
C LEU A 246 12.25 -10.05 -8.14
N GLN A 247 11.06 -9.60 -7.77
CA GLN A 247 9.90 -10.46 -7.52
C GLN A 247 8.78 -10.07 -8.47
N PHE A 248 8.18 -11.05 -9.10
CA PHE A 248 7.06 -10.85 -10.00
C PHE A 248 5.81 -11.52 -9.45
N HIS A 249 4.69 -10.80 -9.53
CA HIS A 249 3.38 -11.32 -9.19
C HIS A 249 2.37 -10.92 -10.26
N MET A 250 1.41 -11.78 -10.49
CA MET A 250 0.21 -11.48 -11.28
C MET A 250 -0.97 -11.34 -10.32
N LEU A 251 -1.83 -10.37 -10.56
CA LEU A 251 -3.06 -10.14 -9.82
C LEU A 251 -4.23 -10.17 -10.78
N GLY A 252 -5.23 -11.00 -10.48
CA GLY A 252 -6.54 -10.98 -11.10
C GLY A 252 -7.58 -10.54 -10.09
N GLY A 253 -8.51 -9.67 -10.47
CA GLY A 253 -9.50 -9.11 -9.56
C GLY A 253 -10.85 -8.85 -10.19
N LEU A 254 -11.90 -8.94 -9.37
CA LEU A 254 -13.28 -8.56 -9.68
C LEU A 254 -13.76 -7.61 -8.59
N THR A 255 -14.27 -6.45 -8.99
CA THR A 255 -14.86 -5.46 -8.09
C THR A 255 -16.27 -5.13 -8.54
N ARG A 256 -17.24 -5.29 -7.65
CA ARG A 256 -18.61 -4.82 -7.82
C ARG A 256 -18.78 -3.53 -7.03
N ALA A 257 -19.12 -2.44 -7.73
CA ALA A 257 -19.49 -1.17 -7.13
C ALA A 257 -21.00 -0.91 -7.35
N SER A 258 -21.71 -0.51 -6.28
CA SER A 258 -23.13 -0.16 -6.30
C SER A 258 -23.33 1.17 -5.61
N TYR A 259 -24.01 2.10 -6.26
CA TYR A 259 -24.23 3.46 -5.79
C TYR A 259 -25.64 3.61 -5.21
N ALA A 260 -25.76 4.28 -4.06
CA ALA A 260 -27.05 4.43 -3.38
C ALA A 260 -28.05 5.29 -4.16
N THR A 261 -27.57 6.35 -4.82
CA THR A 261 -28.41 7.31 -5.56
C THR A 261 -28.14 7.31 -7.07
N LEU A 262 -26.95 6.92 -7.49
CA LEU A 262 -26.50 6.93 -8.89
C LEU A 262 -26.47 5.50 -9.44
N GLN A 263 -27.57 4.76 -9.34
CA GLN A 263 -27.64 3.32 -9.68
C GLN A 263 -27.26 3.02 -11.13
N ASN A 264 -27.42 3.99 -12.04
CA ASN A 264 -26.96 3.88 -13.43
C ASN A 264 -25.42 3.80 -13.56
N PHE A 265 -24.67 4.14 -12.51
CA PHE A 265 -23.21 3.98 -12.45
C PHE A 265 -22.76 2.66 -11.82
N ASP A 266 -23.69 1.82 -11.38
CA ASP A 266 -23.36 0.47 -10.90
C ASP A 266 -22.57 -0.30 -11.94
N ALA A 267 -21.49 -0.92 -11.52
CA ALA A 267 -20.60 -1.61 -12.45
C ALA A 267 -19.85 -2.78 -11.81
N THR A 268 -19.39 -3.69 -12.67
CA THR A 268 -18.44 -4.74 -12.31
C THR A 268 -17.16 -4.54 -13.09
N THR A 269 -16.06 -4.29 -12.38
CA THR A 269 -14.73 -4.12 -12.96
C THR A 269 -13.95 -5.42 -12.83
N SER A 270 -13.43 -5.94 -13.92
CA SER A 270 -12.42 -6.99 -13.97
C SER A 270 -11.04 -6.39 -14.22
N GLU A 271 -10.04 -6.93 -13.56
CA GLU A 271 -8.66 -6.45 -13.66
C GLU A 271 -7.69 -7.62 -13.81
N LEU A 272 -6.65 -7.42 -14.64
CA LEU A 272 -5.45 -8.25 -14.67
C LEU A 272 -4.24 -7.33 -14.60
N ARG A 273 -3.34 -7.56 -13.63
CA ARG A 273 -2.18 -6.70 -13.37
C ARG A 273 -0.92 -7.52 -13.16
N GLY A 274 0.16 -7.17 -13.84
CA GLY A 274 1.52 -7.60 -13.54
C GLY A 274 2.16 -6.64 -12.54
N MET A 275 2.85 -7.18 -11.55
CA MET A 275 3.51 -6.43 -10.47
C MET A 275 4.96 -6.89 -10.38
N LEU A 276 5.89 -5.94 -10.36
CA LEU A 276 7.32 -6.17 -10.22
C LEU A 276 7.80 -5.40 -9.00
N SER A 277 8.47 -6.08 -8.07
CA SER A 277 9.06 -5.46 -6.90
C SER A 277 10.53 -5.78 -6.79
N ARG A 278 11.29 -4.83 -6.26
CA ARG A 278 12.72 -4.97 -5.95
C ARG A 278 13.00 -4.34 -4.61
N ARG A 279 13.76 -5.04 -3.79
CA ARG A 279 14.33 -4.48 -2.56
C ARG A 279 15.86 -4.59 -2.62
N SER A 280 16.55 -3.50 -2.32
CA SER A 280 17.99 -3.44 -2.29
C SER A 280 18.43 -2.54 -1.13
N GLY A 281 18.94 -3.12 -0.06
CA GLY A 281 19.26 -2.40 1.17
C GLY A 281 18.06 -1.60 1.70
N ASN A 282 18.24 -0.30 1.84
CA ASN A 282 17.25 0.62 2.35
C ASN A 282 16.26 1.15 1.28
N THR A 283 16.37 0.65 0.05
CA THR A 283 15.52 1.10 -1.08
C THR A 283 14.57 0.00 -1.51
N SER A 284 13.31 0.34 -1.71
CA SER A 284 12.33 -0.53 -2.38
C SER A 284 11.70 0.18 -3.57
N THR A 285 11.52 -0.56 -4.66
CA THR A 285 10.86 -0.07 -5.88
C THR A 285 9.79 -1.07 -6.28
N ASN A 286 8.59 -0.56 -6.53
CA ASN A 286 7.47 -1.35 -7.01
C ASN A 286 6.96 -0.74 -8.31
N ALA A 287 6.74 -1.56 -9.33
CA ALA A 287 6.13 -1.16 -10.59
C ALA A 287 4.96 -2.08 -10.89
N SER A 288 3.91 -1.56 -11.51
CA SER A 288 2.81 -2.40 -11.99
C SER A 288 2.26 -1.89 -13.31
N LEU A 289 1.72 -2.82 -14.10
CA LEU A 289 0.96 -2.55 -15.32
C LEU A 289 -0.26 -3.46 -15.34
N GLY A 290 -1.44 -2.90 -15.58
CA GLY A 290 -2.68 -3.65 -15.58
C GLY A 290 -3.65 -3.21 -16.67
N ALA A 291 -4.47 -4.17 -17.15
CA ALA A 291 -5.61 -3.93 -17.99
C ALA A 291 -6.90 -4.10 -17.18
N GLN A 292 -7.89 -3.28 -17.48
CA GLN A 292 -9.16 -3.24 -16.74
C GLN A 292 -10.33 -3.17 -17.73
N ARG A 293 -11.42 -3.86 -17.39
CA ARG A 293 -12.69 -3.75 -18.10
C ARG A 293 -13.80 -3.52 -17.08
N ASP A 294 -14.57 -2.47 -17.30
CA ASP A 294 -15.63 -2.05 -16.40
C ASP A 294 -16.97 -2.16 -17.12
N LYS A 295 -17.76 -3.16 -16.74
CA LYS A 295 -19.07 -3.44 -17.32
C LYS A 295 -20.17 -2.77 -16.50
N ALA A 296 -20.91 -1.87 -17.14
CA ALA A 296 -22.05 -1.21 -16.54
C ALA A 296 -23.19 -2.20 -16.24
N ALA A 297 -23.88 -2.02 -15.13
CA ALA A 297 -25.06 -2.83 -14.78
C ALA A 297 -26.36 -2.28 -15.36
N GLY A 298 -26.37 -1.02 -15.79
CA GLY A 298 -27.53 -0.33 -16.34
C GLY A 298 -27.13 0.65 -17.45
N ASN A 299 -28.02 1.61 -17.74
CA ASN A 299 -27.81 2.64 -18.75
C ASN A 299 -26.86 3.75 -18.26
N ARG A 300 -25.58 3.40 -18.09
CA ARG A 300 -24.56 4.36 -17.69
C ARG A 300 -24.23 5.29 -18.86
N PRO A 301 -24.07 6.60 -18.61
CA PRO A 301 -23.48 7.52 -19.57
C PRO A 301 -22.10 7.02 -20.05
N GLY A 302 -21.93 6.90 -21.37
CA GLY A 302 -20.73 6.33 -21.97
C GLY A 302 -20.67 4.80 -22.03
N GLY A 303 -21.62 4.07 -21.46
CA GLY A 303 -21.69 2.60 -21.51
C GLY A 303 -20.59 1.90 -20.71
N ASP A 304 -20.11 0.76 -21.22
CA ASP A 304 -18.97 0.03 -20.68
C ASP A 304 -17.68 0.82 -20.87
N ARG A 305 -16.66 0.54 -20.05
CA ARG A 305 -15.34 1.15 -20.18
C ARG A 305 -14.26 0.08 -20.22
N GLN A 306 -13.21 0.35 -20.95
CA GLN A 306 -11.97 -0.39 -20.91
C GLN A 306 -10.81 0.55 -20.63
N GLY A 307 -9.81 0.06 -19.93
CA GLY A 307 -8.71 0.90 -19.55
C GLY A 307 -7.47 0.11 -19.18
N TRP A 308 -6.43 0.86 -18.88
CA TRP A 308 -5.19 0.33 -18.35
C TRP A 308 -4.65 1.25 -17.28
N SER A 309 -3.81 0.70 -16.43
CA SER A 309 -3.17 1.44 -15.36
C SER A 309 -1.70 1.06 -15.25
N ALA A 310 -0.88 2.04 -14.90
CA ALA A 310 0.52 1.82 -14.57
C ALA A 310 0.84 2.52 -13.26
N SER A 311 1.70 1.94 -12.45
CA SER A 311 2.20 2.59 -11.24
C SER A 311 3.70 2.36 -11.07
N LEU A 312 4.35 3.35 -10.47
CA LEU A 312 5.74 3.27 -10.02
C LEU A 312 5.80 3.86 -8.62
N GLN A 313 6.37 3.14 -7.70
CA GLN A 313 6.63 3.60 -6.34
C GLN A 313 8.09 3.36 -6.02
N TRP A 314 8.76 4.39 -5.48
CA TRP A 314 10.12 4.32 -4.98
C TRP A 314 10.11 4.78 -3.54
N ARG A 315 10.73 3.99 -2.66
CA ARG A 315 10.89 4.29 -1.24
C ARG A 315 12.33 4.12 -0.84
N HIS A 316 12.86 5.09 -0.11
CA HIS A 316 14.20 5.03 0.44
C HIS A 316 14.21 5.46 1.90
N ARG A 317 14.85 4.64 2.75
CA ARG A 317 15.09 4.98 4.15
C ARG A 317 16.53 5.45 4.33
N TYR A 318 16.69 6.68 4.74
CA TYR A 318 17.99 7.28 5.02
C TYR A 318 18.58 6.78 6.35
N SER A 319 19.89 6.93 6.54
CA SER A 319 20.58 6.58 7.79
C SER A 319 20.08 7.37 9.00
N SER A 320 19.53 8.57 8.78
CA SER A 320 18.84 9.37 9.81
C SER A 320 17.51 8.78 10.29
N GLY A 321 17.03 7.68 9.68
CA GLY A 321 15.72 7.10 9.93
C GLY A 321 14.57 7.72 9.13
N VAL A 322 14.76 8.88 8.52
CA VAL A 322 13.78 9.52 7.64
C VAL A 322 13.54 8.63 6.42
N THR A 323 12.27 8.49 6.02
CA THR A 323 11.91 7.76 4.81
C THR A 323 11.29 8.70 3.79
N ALA A 324 11.77 8.68 2.55
CA ALA A 324 11.15 9.32 1.40
C ALA A 324 10.40 8.28 0.56
N ASP A 325 9.18 8.63 0.14
CA ASP A 325 8.35 7.80 -0.74
C ASP A 325 7.87 8.65 -1.91
N LEU A 326 8.14 8.21 -3.14
CA LEU A 326 7.70 8.87 -4.36
C LEU A 326 6.81 7.89 -5.12
N GLY A 327 5.61 8.33 -5.47
CA GLY A 327 4.63 7.53 -6.18
C GLY A 327 4.15 8.23 -7.44
N TYR A 328 4.03 7.48 -8.52
CA TYR A 328 3.36 7.90 -9.73
C TYR A 328 2.34 6.84 -10.14
N ASN A 329 1.10 7.26 -10.38
CA ASN A 329 0.05 6.41 -10.91
C ASN A 329 -0.53 7.05 -12.17
N LEU A 330 -0.73 6.23 -13.19
CA LEU A 330 -1.37 6.56 -14.44
C LEU A 330 -2.55 5.63 -14.63
N GLN A 331 -3.71 6.18 -14.99
CA GLN A 331 -4.89 5.41 -15.31
C GLN A 331 -5.57 6.00 -16.53
N ALA A 332 -5.82 5.19 -17.54
CA ALA A 332 -6.54 5.57 -18.75
C ALA A 332 -7.83 4.76 -18.89
N TRP A 333 -8.90 5.42 -19.29
CA TRP A 333 -10.21 4.82 -19.51
C TRP A 333 -10.82 5.33 -20.79
N LYS A 334 -11.45 4.43 -21.55
CA LYS A 334 -12.24 4.77 -22.74
C LYS A 334 -13.61 4.13 -22.66
N SER A 335 -14.63 4.94 -22.85
CA SER A 335 -16.04 4.52 -22.90
C SER A 335 -16.36 3.81 -24.22
N SER A 336 -17.40 2.99 -24.22
CA SER A 336 -17.83 2.24 -25.42
C SER A 336 -18.83 3.00 -26.29
N THR A 337 -19.56 3.96 -25.70
CA THR A 337 -20.59 4.74 -26.38
C THR A 337 -20.43 6.22 -26.05
N SER A 338 -21.19 7.09 -26.73
CA SER A 338 -21.28 8.51 -26.42
C SER A 338 -21.73 8.72 -24.98
N TYR A 339 -21.25 9.80 -24.34
CA TYR A 339 -21.49 10.04 -22.91
C TYR A 339 -22.98 10.30 -22.62
N ALA A 340 -23.63 11.17 -23.39
CA ALA A 340 -25.02 11.54 -23.17
C ALA A 340 -25.78 11.79 -24.50
N GLY A 341 -25.65 10.89 -25.47
CA GLY A 341 -26.40 10.92 -26.71
C GLY A 341 -26.24 12.24 -27.47
N GLU A 342 -27.36 12.97 -27.68
CA GLU A 342 -27.35 14.23 -28.44
C GLU A 342 -26.73 15.41 -27.67
N VAL A 343 -26.72 15.38 -26.33
CA VAL A 343 -26.21 16.48 -25.50
C VAL A 343 -24.69 16.48 -25.44
N ILE A 344 -24.08 15.32 -25.26
CA ILE A 344 -22.63 15.11 -25.25
C ILE A 344 -22.32 13.90 -26.13
N PRO A 345 -22.20 14.10 -27.45
CA PRO A 345 -22.03 12.99 -28.40
C PRO A 345 -20.64 12.37 -28.36
N GLN A 346 -19.70 12.95 -27.62
CA GLN A 346 -18.34 12.44 -27.51
C GLN A 346 -18.30 11.12 -26.74
N VAL A 347 -17.53 10.16 -27.23
CA VAL A 347 -17.08 8.99 -26.47
C VAL A 347 -16.03 9.46 -25.48
N ARG A 348 -16.29 9.27 -24.19
CA ARG A 348 -15.40 9.76 -23.12
C ARG A 348 -14.06 9.03 -23.16
N ASP A 349 -12.98 9.79 -23.14
CA ASP A 349 -11.59 9.35 -23.09
C ASP A 349 -10.89 10.12 -21.98
N GLN A 350 -10.45 9.39 -20.97
CA GLN A 350 -9.91 9.93 -19.72
C GLN A 350 -8.51 9.39 -19.47
N THR A 351 -7.60 10.28 -19.08
CA THR A 351 -6.27 9.90 -18.58
C THR A 351 -5.98 10.67 -17.29
N THR A 352 -5.80 9.95 -16.20
CA THR A 352 -5.53 10.52 -14.89
C THR A 352 -4.10 10.21 -14.47
N HIS A 353 -3.33 11.25 -14.15
CA HIS A 353 -1.99 11.19 -13.57
C HIS A 353 -2.06 11.57 -12.09
N ILE A 354 -1.47 10.78 -11.22
CA ILE A 354 -1.37 11.07 -9.79
C ILE A 354 0.11 10.98 -9.40
N LEU A 355 0.66 12.12 -8.95
CA LEU A 355 1.98 12.19 -8.35
C LEU A 355 1.82 12.33 -6.84
N ARG A 356 2.63 11.62 -6.07
CA ARG A 356 2.67 11.69 -4.61
C ARG A 356 4.11 11.72 -4.14
N ALA A 357 4.42 12.64 -3.24
CA ALA A 357 5.70 12.70 -2.53
C ALA A 357 5.42 12.73 -1.03
N THR A 358 6.05 11.83 -0.30
CA THR A 358 5.84 11.68 1.14
C THR A 358 7.19 11.65 1.85
N LEU A 359 7.30 12.41 2.95
CA LEU A 359 8.43 12.35 3.88
C LEU A 359 7.91 11.86 5.22
N ILE A 360 8.50 10.80 5.75
CA ILE A 360 8.16 10.18 7.02
C ILE A 360 9.32 10.41 7.98
N TYR A 361 9.07 11.18 9.03
CA TYR A 361 10.03 11.46 10.08
C TYR A 361 9.66 10.67 11.34
N PRO A 362 10.50 9.73 11.80
CA PRO A 362 10.25 8.99 13.03
C PRO A 362 10.47 9.93 14.23
N VAL A 363 9.44 10.12 15.05
CA VAL A 363 9.49 10.97 16.26
C VAL A 363 9.88 10.13 17.47
N THR A 364 9.19 9.01 17.66
CA THR A 364 9.48 8.01 18.67
C THR A 364 9.22 6.61 18.11
N ARG A 365 9.44 5.57 18.92
CA ARG A 365 9.12 4.21 18.51
C ARG A 365 7.61 4.08 18.27
N GLY A 366 7.25 3.72 17.05
CA GLY A 366 5.84 3.58 16.62
C GLY A 366 5.12 4.91 16.32
N GLN A 367 5.80 6.07 16.34
CA GLN A 367 5.19 7.35 16.03
C GLN A 367 5.96 8.09 14.95
N ASN A 368 5.26 8.54 13.93
CA ASN A 368 5.83 9.25 12.80
C ASN A 368 5.08 10.56 12.54
N LEU A 369 5.84 11.58 12.15
CA LEU A 369 5.31 12.76 11.50
C LEU A 369 5.44 12.56 9.99
N VAL A 370 4.36 12.77 9.25
CA VAL A 370 4.32 12.51 7.82
C VAL A 370 3.88 13.76 7.08
N LEU A 371 4.71 14.25 6.16
CA LEU A 371 4.37 15.31 5.22
C LEU A 371 4.11 14.68 3.85
N GLU A 372 2.93 14.92 3.29
CA GLU A 372 2.55 14.42 1.97
C GLU A 372 2.13 15.57 1.06
N ALA A 373 2.68 15.59 -0.16
CA ALA A 373 2.22 16.40 -1.28
C ALA A 373 1.66 15.49 -2.37
N ARG A 374 0.49 15.83 -2.88
CA ARG A 374 -0.20 15.07 -3.93
C ARG A 374 -0.67 16.01 -5.02
N GLN A 375 -0.46 15.61 -6.29
CA GLN A 375 -0.99 16.29 -7.45
C GLN A 375 -1.78 15.29 -8.30
N VAL A 376 -3.00 15.67 -8.68
CA VAL A 376 -3.85 14.95 -9.63
C VAL A 376 -4.00 15.81 -10.87
N ILE A 377 -3.78 15.22 -12.05
CA ILE A 377 -4.01 15.83 -13.35
C ILE A 377 -4.95 14.89 -14.10
N ASN A 378 -6.20 15.27 -14.22
CA ASN A 378 -7.21 14.52 -14.96
C ASN A 378 -7.43 15.17 -16.34
N LYS A 379 -6.94 14.51 -17.38
CA LYS A 379 -7.13 14.93 -18.77
C LYS A 379 -8.36 14.22 -19.33
N GLU A 380 -9.23 14.98 -19.96
CA GLU A 380 -10.48 14.50 -20.54
C GLU A 380 -10.71 15.12 -21.90
N ASN A 381 -11.33 14.37 -22.81
CA ASN A 381 -11.79 14.92 -24.07
C ASN A 381 -13.13 15.68 -23.94
N ILE A 382 -13.84 15.50 -22.84
CA ILE A 382 -15.04 16.29 -22.47
C ILE A 382 -14.60 17.33 -21.44
N PRO A 383 -14.52 18.64 -21.81
CA PRO A 383 -13.86 19.66 -21.00
C PRO A 383 -14.38 19.83 -19.57
N ILE A 384 -15.69 19.65 -19.36
CA ILE A 384 -16.33 19.80 -18.03
C ILE A 384 -15.78 18.79 -16.99
N PHE A 385 -15.20 17.67 -17.42
CA PHE A 385 -14.64 16.64 -16.54
C PHE A 385 -13.13 16.74 -16.39
N GLN A 386 -12.50 17.70 -17.10
CA GLN A 386 -11.05 17.90 -16.99
C GLN A 386 -10.74 18.73 -15.74
N TYR A 387 -9.92 18.19 -14.83
CA TYR A 387 -9.53 18.92 -13.64
C TYR A 387 -8.10 18.65 -13.19
N ASN A 388 -7.55 19.59 -12.46
CA ASN A 388 -6.32 19.47 -11.71
C ASN A 388 -6.61 19.67 -10.22
N ASN A 389 -5.85 18.97 -9.39
CA ASN A 389 -5.95 19.13 -7.95
C ASN A 389 -4.57 19.05 -7.30
N ARG A 390 -4.31 19.87 -6.29
CA ARG A 390 -3.12 19.84 -5.45
C ARG A 390 -3.53 19.76 -4.01
N GLN A 391 -2.87 18.88 -3.27
CA GLN A 391 -3.10 18.66 -1.85
C GLN A 391 -1.77 18.69 -1.12
N LEU A 392 -1.76 19.28 0.06
CA LEU A 392 -0.66 19.20 1.01
C LEU A 392 -1.23 18.80 2.35
N GLN A 393 -0.62 17.80 3.00
CA GLN A 393 -1.10 17.23 4.24
C GLN A 393 0.05 17.01 5.20
N LEU A 394 -0.14 17.40 6.45
CA LEU A 394 0.71 17.03 7.58
C LEU A 394 -0.08 16.09 8.47
N SER A 395 0.51 14.96 8.83
CA SER A 395 -0.15 13.97 9.65
C SER A 395 0.77 13.40 10.73
N TRP A 396 0.14 13.01 11.83
CA TRP A 396 0.75 12.22 12.88
C TRP A 396 0.20 10.81 12.80
N GLN A 397 1.11 9.87 12.66
CA GLN A 397 0.80 8.46 12.57
C GLN A 397 1.33 7.76 13.81
N TRP A 398 0.46 7.00 14.45
CA TRP A 398 0.80 6.04 15.49
C TRP A 398 0.64 4.62 14.94
N GLN A 399 1.62 3.77 15.24
CA GLN A 399 1.62 2.36 14.89
C GLN A 399 1.91 1.56 16.16
N GLY A 400 0.99 0.68 16.52
CA GLY A 400 1.08 -0.19 17.70
C GLY A 400 0.78 -1.65 17.36
N LEU A 401 0.98 -2.49 18.35
CA LEU A 401 0.68 -3.93 18.30
C LEU A 401 -0.78 -4.18 18.66
#